data_cf006e34c92a65ce3b1a3edfa66b56f4
#
_entry.id   cf006e34c92a65ce3b1a3edfa66b56f4
#
_cell.length_a   1.000
_cell.length_b   1.000
_cell.length_c   1.000
_cell.angle_alpha   90.00
_cell.angle_beta   90.00
_cell.angle_gamma   90.00
#
_symmetry.space_group_name_H-M   'P 1'
#
loop_
_entity.id
_entity.type
_entity.pdbx_description
1 polymer ?
#
loop_
_entity_poly.entity_id
_entity_poly.type
_entity_poly.pdbx_seq_one_letter_code
_entity_poly.pdbx_strand_id
1 'polypeptide(L)'
;MNKILVEVSVGELLDKISILEIKKEKIKDPEKLKFINDEYEVLKNQLNQNVKPDEKLNDLFNSLKDINSKLWVIEDDKRLCEKNSDFGEKFIKLSRDVHFLNDDRAKIKLEINNHTGSKIKEIKEYTSY
;
A
#
# COMPACT_ATOMS: atom_id res chain seq x y z
N MET A 1 19.38 -13.73 -15.50
CA MET A 1 18.48 -12.78 -14.84
C MET A 1 17.06 -13.32 -14.82
N ASN A 2 16.46 -13.34 -13.67
CA ASN A 2 15.13 -13.89 -13.50
C ASN A 2 14.09 -12.79 -13.33
N LYS A 3 13.09 -12.82 -14.21
CA LYS A 3 11.95 -11.94 -14.17
C LYS A 3 10.71 -12.81 -13.98
N ILE A 4 9.99 -12.58 -12.89
CA ILE A 4 8.79 -13.35 -12.59
C ILE A 4 7.57 -12.46 -12.80
N LEU A 5 6.64 -12.96 -13.60
CA LEU A 5 5.38 -12.26 -13.87
C LEU A 5 4.25 -12.99 -13.17
N VAL A 6 3.47 -12.25 -12.43
CA VAL A 6 2.25 -12.76 -11.80
C VAL A 6 1.08 -11.83 -12.15
N GLU A 7 -0.10 -12.41 -12.28
CA GLU A 7 -1.30 -11.62 -12.48
C GLU A 7 -1.74 -11.03 -11.14
N VAL A 8 -2.01 -9.74 -11.13
CA VAL A 8 -2.47 -9.02 -9.93
C VAL A 8 -3.74 -8.24 -10.25
N SER A 9 -4.52 -7.92 -9.21
CA SER A 9 -5.65 -7.02 -9.36
C SER A 9 -5.18 -5.58 -9.58
N VAL A 10 -6.06 -4.75 -10.12
CA VAL A 10 -5.77 -3.31 -10.27
C VAL A 10 -5.54 -2.67 -8.90
N GLY A 11 -6.33 -3.04 -7.90
CA GLY A 11 -6.15 -2.56 -6.52
C GLY A 11 -4.79 -2.91 -5.95
N GLU A 12 -4.30 -4.12 -6.19
CA GLU A 12 -2.96 -4.54 -5.75
C GLU A 12 -1.87 -3.73 -6.44
N LEU A 13 -1.99 -3.51 -7.74
CA LEU A 13 -1.02 -2.72 -8.49
C LEU A 13 -0.96 -1.27 -7.96
N LEU A 14 -2.10 -0.63 -7.75
CA LEU A 14 -2.14 0.73 -7.21
C LEU A 14 -1.62 0.80 -5.78
N ASP A 15 -1.89 -0.21 -4.98
CA ASP A 15 -1.36 -0.31 -3.62
C ASP A 15 0.18 -0.31 -3.64
N LYS A 16 0.78 -1.15 -4.47
CA LYS A 16 2.24 -1.19 -4.63
C LYS A 16 2.81 0.13 -5.10
N ILE A 17 2.16 0.78 -6.07
CA ILE A 17 2.60 2.08 -6.58
C ILE A 17 2.54 3.13 -5.48
N SER A 18 1.46 3.18 -4.69
CA SER A 18 1.34 4.14 -3.59
C SER A 18 2.45 3.96 -2.55
N ILE A 19 2.79 2.72 -2.22
CA ILE A 19 3.87 2.40 -1.27
C ILE A 19 5.22 2.84 -1.83
N LEU A 20 5.47 2.62 -3.12
CA LEU A 20 6.71 3.07 -3.77
C LEU A 20 6.83 4.59 -3.75
N GLU A 21 5.73 5.32 -3.95
CA GLU A 21 5.73 6.78 -3.83
C GLU A 21 6.12 7.23 -2.41
N ILE A 22 5.58 6.57 -1.40
CA ILE A 22 5.93 6.85 0.00
C ILE A 22 7.41 6.56 0.25
N LYS A 23 7.92 5.44 -0.24
CA LYS A 23 9.34 5.09 -0.13
C LYS A 23 10.25 6.14 -0.77
N LYS A 24 9.86 6.67 -1.94
CA LYS A 24 10.61 7.75 -2.62
C LYS A 24 10.67 9.02 -1.76
N GLU A 25 9.62 9.31 -1.01
CA GLU A 25 9.57 10.47 -0.13
C GLU A 25 10.37 10.27 1.16
N LYS A 26 10.42 9.05 1.70
CA LYS A 26 10.99 8.75 3.02
C LYS A 26 12.43 8.27 2.99
N ILE A 27 12.83 7.53 1.98
CA ILE A 27 14.15 6.90 1.90
C ILE A 27 15.12 7.86 1.22
N LYS A 28 16.31 8.03 1.83
CA LYS A 28 17.32 8.97 1.35
C LYS A 28 18.56 8.31 0.75
N ASP A 29 18.79 7.01 1.03
CA ASP A 29 19.93 6.27 0.50
C ASP A 29 19.85 6.18 -1.03
N PRO A 30 20.84 6.71 -1.78
CA PRO A 30 20.81 6.73 -3.25
C PRO A 30 20.74 5.35 -3.88
N GLU A 31 21.40 4.36 -3.30
CA GLU A 31 21.39 2.98 -3.82
C GLU A 31 20.01 2.35 -3.69
N LYS A 32 19.37 2.52 -2.55
CA LYS A 32 18.00 2.05 -2.34
C LYS A 32 17.01 2.79 -3.24
N LEU A 33 17.17 4.10 -3.40
CA LEU A 33 16.31 4.91 -4.26
C LEU A 33 16.37 4.46 -5.72
N LYS A 34 17.53 4.02 -6.19
CA LYS A 34 17.66 3.49 -7.55
C LYS A 34 16.74 2.29 -7.77
N PHE A 35 16.77 1.33 -6.85
CA PHE A 35 15.88 0.15 -6.93
C PHE A 35 14.41 0.52 -6.83
N ILE A 36 14.08 1.47 -5.95
CA ILE A 36 12.71 1.96 -5.79
C ILE A 36 12.22 2.62 -7.07
N ASN A 37 13.02 3.48 -7.68
CA ASN A 37 12.66 4.15 -8.91
C ASN A 37 12.52 3.17 -10.09
N ASP A 38 13.40 2.17 -10.18
CA ASP A 38 13.31 1.15 -11.21
C ASP A 38 12.00 0.36 -11.10
N GLU A 39 11.65 -0.08 -9.92
CA GLU A 39 10.39 -0.78 -9.67
C GLU A 39 9.18 0.12 -9.97
N TYR A 40 9.22 1.36 -9.52
CA TYR A 40 8.16 2.33 -9.76
C TYR A 40 7.88 2.51 -11.25
N GLU A 41 8.94 2.69 -12.06
CA GLU A 41 8.80 2.86 -13.51
C GLU A 41 8.17 1.63 -14.18
N VAL A 42 8.58 0.43 -13.78
CA VAL A 42 8.02 -0.82 -14.30
C VAL A 42 6.51 -0.89 -14.00
N LEU A 43 6.13 -0.62 -12.76
CA LEU A 43 4.72 -0.71 -12.35
C LEU A 43 3.87 0.41 -12.95
N LYS A 44 4.40 1.64 -13.06
CA LYS A 44 3.69 2.75 -13.72
C LYS A 44 3.43 2.44 -15.19
N ASN A 45 4.39 1.85 -15.88
CA ASN A 45 4.20 1.45 -17.26
C ASN A 45 3.09 0.41 -17.40
N GLN A 46 3.03 -0.57 -16.49
CA GLN A 46 1.95 -1.56 -16.48
C GLN A 46 0.59 -0.90 -16.24
N LEU A 47 0.53 0.05 -15.33
CA LEU A 47 -0.70 0.81 -15.07
C LEU A 47 -1.16 1.57 -16.31
N ASN A 48 -0.24 2.31 -16.93
CA ASN A 48 -0.56 3.15 -18.08
C ASN A 48 -1.02 2.34 -19.30
N GLN A 49 -0.50 1.12 -19.46
CA GLN A 49 -0.87 0.23 -20.57
C GLN A 49 -2.22 -0.46 -20.37
N ASN A 50 -2.64 -0.67 -19.13
CA ASN A 50 -3.76 -1.55 -18.83
C ASN A 50 -4.96 -0.86 -18.19
N VAL A 51 -4.79 0.33 -17.64
CA VAL A 51 -5.84 1.02 -16.89
C VAL A 51 -6.00 2.45 -17.41
N LYS A 52 -7.25 2.79 -17.74
CA LYS A 52 -7.59 4.13 -18.16
C LYS A 52 -7.81 5.02 -16.92
N PRO A 53 -7.10 6.15 -16.79
CA PRO A 53 -7.29 7.02 -15.64
C PRO A 53 -8.63 7.77 -15.72
N ASP A 54 -9.22 7.98 -14.54
CA ASP A 54 -10.38 8.87 -14.37
C ASP A 54 -10.33 9.53 -13.00
N GLU A 55 -11.22 10.48 -12.74
CA GLU A 55 -11.24 11.23 -11.49
C GLU A 55 -11.49 10.34 -10.28
N LYS A 56 -12.43 9.41 -10.38
CA LYS A 56 -12.75 8.50 -9.29
C LYS A 56 -11.56 7.61 -8.94
N LEU A 57 -10.86 7.11 -9.94
CA LEU A 57 -9.67 6.28 -9.71
C LEU A 57 -8.58 7.08 -9.02
N ASN A 58 -8.38 8.34 -9.42
CA ASN A 58 -7.41 9.22 -8.78
C ASN A 58 -7.76 9.48 -7.31
N ASP A 59 -9.03 9.70 -7.01
CA ASP A 59 -9.50 9.90 -5.63
C ASP A 59 -9.28 8.65 -4.78
N LEU A 60 -9.58 7.48 -5.32
CA LEU A 60 -9.34 6.20 -4.64
C LEU A 60 -7.85 5.96 -4.40
N PHE A 61 -7.02 6.27 -5.39
CA PHE A 61 -5.56 6.17 -5.24
C PHE A 61 -5.05 7.07 -4.13
N ASN A 62 -5.51 8.32 -4.08
CA ASN A 62 -5.09 9.27 -3.06
C ASN A 62 -5.51 8.80 -1.66
N SER A 63 -6.71 8.25 -1.53
CA SER A 63 -7.17 7.67 -0.27
C SER A 63 -6.32 6.47 0.16
N LEU A 64 -5.96 5.61 -0.79
CA LEU A 64 -5.09 4.46 -0.54
C LEU A 64 -3.69 4.90 -0.09
N LYS A 65 -3.11 5.88 -0.76
CA LYS A 65 -1.81 6.44 -0.39
C LYS A 65 -1.84 7.06 1.00
N ASP A 66 -2.91 7.76 1.35
CA ASP A 66 -3.08 8.35 2.68
C ASP A 66 -3.09 7.28 3.77
N ILE A 67 -3.83 6.20 3.57
CA ILE A 67 -3.85 5.08 4.52
C ILE A 67 -2.47 4.42 4.63
N ASN A 68 -1.80 4.19 3.51
CA ASN A 68 -0.47 3.60 3.51
C ASN A 68 0.56 4.50 4.18
N SER A 69 0.42 5.84 4.06
CA SER A 69 1.27 6.80 4.76
C SER A 69 1.10 6.72 6.28
N LYS A 70 -0.15 6.59 6.73
CA LYS A 70 -0.43 6.41 8.17
C LYS A 70 0.14 5.09 8.67
N LEU A 71 -0.02 4.01 7.91
CA LEU A 71 0.55 2.70 8.26
C LEU A 71 2.07 2.75 8.34
N TRP A 72 2.72 3.48 7.44
CA TRP A 72 4.17 3.66 7.48
C TRP A 72 4.64 4.24 8.82
N VAL A 73 3.98 5.32 9.26
CA VAL A 73 4.31 5.98 10.54
C VAL A 73 4.04 5.05 11.71
N ILE A 74 2.91 4.37 11.72
CA ILE A 74 2.53 3.45 12.81
C ILE A 74 3.52 2.28 12.91
N GLU A 75 3.92 1.70 11.79
CA GLU A 75 4.90 0.61 11.78
C GLU A 75 6.25 1.06 12.32
N ASP A 76 6.68 2.27 12.00
CA ASP A 76 7.92 2.84 12.52
C ASP A 76 7.83 3.10 14.03
N ASP A 77 6.71 3.66 14.48
CA ASP A 77 6.46 3.92 15.90
C ASP A 77 6.38 2.62 16.71
N LYS A 78 5.82 1.55 16.15
CA LYS A 78 5.81 0.24 16.78
C LYS A 78 7.23 -0.31 16.95
N ARG A 79 8.08 -0.12 15.96
CA ARG A 79 9.48 -0.54 16.03
C ARG A 79 10.24 0.24 17.10
N LEU A 80 9.93 1.51 17.28
CA LEU A 80 10.49 2.31 18.38
C LEU A 80 10.03 1.79 19.73
N CYS A 81 8.76 1.40 19.87
CA CYS A 81 8.26 0.77 21.08
C CYS A 81 9.01 -0.52 21.38
N GLU A 82 9.24 -1.35 20.38
CA GLU A 82 10.01 -2.60 20.52
C GLU A 82 11.44 -2.31 20.98
N LYS A 83 12.11 -1.36 20.33
CA LYS A 83 13.47 -0.94 20.69
C LYS A 83 13.58 -0.49 22.14
N ASN A 84 12.56 0.21 22.65
CA ASN A 84 12.53 0.77 24.00
C ASN A 84 11.84 -0.15 25.01
N SER A 85 11.46 -1.35 24.60
CA SER A 85 10.69 -2.31 25.42
C SER A 85 9.41 -1.69 26.01
N ASP A 86 8.78 -0.81 25.25
CA ASP A 86 7.51 -0.18 25.61
C ASP A 86 6.34 -0.95 25.02
N PHE A 87 5.72 -1.79 25.83
CA PHE A 87 4.59 -2.63 25.43
C PHE A 87 3.29 -2.23 26.14
N GLY A 88 3.24 -0.97 26.61
CA GLY A 88 2.08 -0.43 27.33
C GLY A 88 1.00 0.12 26.39
N GLU A 89 0.27 1.13 26.85
CA GLU A 89 -0.90 1.68 26.15
C GLU A 89 -0.58 2.18 24.76
N LYS A 90 0.57 2.81 24.58
CA LYS A 90 0.99 3.33 23.25
C LYS A 90 1.14 2.19 22.24
N PHE A 91 1.82 1.11 22.63
CA PHE A 91 2.02 -0.05 21.76
C PHE A 91 0.69 -0.72 21.41
N ILE A 92 -0.20 -0.84 22.41
CA ILE A 92 -1.53 -1.44 22.23
C ILE A 92 -2.34 -0.62 21.24
N LYS A 93 -2.36 0.70 21.40
CA LYS A 93 -3.10 1.59 20.47
C LYS A 93 -2.57 1.49 19.05
N LEU A 94 -1.26 1.54 18.86
CA LEU A 94 -0.63 1.41 17.55
C LEU A 94 -1.00 0.06 16.91
N SER A 95 -0.96 -1.01 17.69
CA SER A 95 -1.29 -2.36 17.20
C SER A 95 -2.76 -2.48 16.79
N ARG A 96 -3.67 -1.82 17.51
CA ARG A 96 -5.09 -1.78 17.14
C ARG A 96 -5.30 -0.97 15.86
N ASP A 97 -4.65 0.18 15.75
CA ASP A 97 -4.77 1.05 14.57
C ASP A 97 -4.32 0.32 13.29
N VAL A 98 -3.33 -0.56 13.37
CA VAL A 98 -2.86 -1.35 12.23
C VAL A 98 -3.99 -2.16 11.59
N HIS A 99 -4.76 -2.92 12.38
CA HIS A 99 -5.80 -3.74 11.77
C HIS A 99 -7.00 -2.91 11.29
N PHE A 100 -7.36 -1.82 11.95
CA PHE A 100 -8.41 -0.92 11.46
C PHE A 100 -8.01 -0.28 10.13
N LEU A 101 -6.78 0.23 10.02
CA LEU A 101 -6.29 0.82 8.78
C LEU A 101 -6.13 -0.20 7.66
N ASN A 102 -5.71 -1.41 7.98
CA ASN A 102 -5.64 -2.49 6.98
C ASN A 102 -7.02 -2.90 6.48
N ASP A 103 -8.05 -2.84 7.33
CA ASP A 103 -9.43 -3.07 6.89
C ASP A 103 -9.88 -1.99 5.91
N ASP A 104 -9.59 -0.72 6.21
CA ASP A 104 -9.91 0.40 5.32
C ASP A 104 -9.14 0.28 3.99
N ARG A 105 -7.88 -0.11 4.07
CA ARG A 105 -7.04 -0.36 2.89
C ARG A 105 -7.64 -1.44 2.00
N ALA A 106 -8.08 -2.56 2.59
CA ALA A 106 -8.71 -3.65 1.84
C ALA A 106 -10.01 -3.20 1.16
N LYS A 107 -10.81 -2.37 1.83
CA LYS A 107 -12.04 -1.81 1.25
C LYS A 107 -11.75 -0.94 0.04
N ILE A 108 -10.76 -0.06 0.12
CA ILE A 108 -10.40 0.82 -0.99
C ILE A 108 -9.87 0.00 -2.17
N LYS A 109 -9.03 -0.99 -1.92
CA LYS A 109 -8.53 -1.89 -2.96
C LYS A 109 -9.69 -2.61 -3.67
N LEU A 110 -10.68 -3.07 -2.93
CA LEU A 110 -11.85 -3.70 -3.52
C LEU A 110 -12.69 -2.71 -4.34
N GLU A 111 -12.87 -1.48 -3.85
CA GLU A 111 -13.54 -0.42 -4.62
C GLU A 111 -12.83 -0.13 -5.93
N ILE A 112 -11.50 -0.08 -5.92
CA ILE A 112 -10.68 0.09 -7.12
C ILE A 112 -10.94 -1.07 -8.10
N ASN A 113 -10.93 -2.30 -7.60
CA ASN A 113 -11.17 -3.47 -8.44
C ASN A 113 -12.55 -3.45 -9.08
N ASN A 114 -13.57 -3.07 -8.30
CA ASN A 114 -14.94 -2.97 -8.81
C ASN A 114 -15.09 -1.83 -9.82
N HIS A 115 -14.49 -0.68 -9.55
CA HIS A 115 -14.57 0.48 -10.44
C HIS A 115 -13.87 0.24 -11.77
N THR A 116 -12.72 -0.43 -11.77
CA THR A 116 -11.92 -0.69 -12.98
C THR A 116 -12.30 -1.98 -13.69
N GLY A 117 -13.19 -2.79 -13.13
CA GLY A 117 -13.55 -4.08 -13.70
C GLY A 117 -12.40 -5.08 -13.66
N SER A 118 -11.57 -5.04 -12.61
CA SER A 118 -10.46 -5.97 -12.45
C SER A 118 -10.97 -7.41 -12.45
N LYS A 119 -10.34 -8.27 -13.24
CA LYS A 119 -10.70 -9.70 -13.31
C LYS A 119 -10.28 -10.45 -12.05
N ILE A 120 -9.20 -10.01 -11.42
CA ILE A 120 -8.69 -10.57 -10.18
C ILE A 120 -9.11 -9.65 -9.05
N LYS A 121 -9.68 -10.21 -7.99
CA LYS A 121 -10.08 -9.49 -6.80
C LYS A 121 -9.61 -10.25 -5.57
N GLU A 122 -8.86 -9.57 -4.72
CA GLU A 122 -8.44 -10.14 -3.44
C GLU A 122 -9.62 -10.15 -2.48
N ILE A 123 -9.89 -11.31 -1.90
CA ILE A 123 -10.96 -11.48 -0.90
C ILE A 123 -10.30 -11.71 0.46
N LYS A 124 -10.77 -10.98 1.46
CA LYS A 124 -10.33 -11.14 2.85
C LYS A 124 -11.52 -11.48 3.73
N GLU A 125 -11.32 -12.42 4.62
CA GLU A 125 -12.33 -12.82 5.59
C GLU A 125 -11.67 -13.00 6.95
N TYR A 126 -11.92 -12.06 7.84
CA TYR A 126 -11.43 -12.08 9.20
C TYR A 126 -12.60 -12.10 10.19
N THR A 127 -12.28 -12.41 11.45
CA THR A 127 -13.27 -12.32 12.53
C THR A 127 -13.87 -10.92 12.59
N SER A 128 -15.21 -10.84 12.63
CA SER A 128 -15.93 -9.57 12.81
C SER A 128 -15.75 -9.04 14.23
N TYR A 129 -15.65 -7.75 14.35
CA TYR A 129 -15.53 -7.10 15.66
C TYR A 129 -16.33 -5.79 15.72
#